data_a2a824b21b575f607e0afca29a0d7073
#
_entry.id   a2a824b21b575f607e0afca29a0d7073
#
_cell.length_a   1.000
_cell.length_b   1.000
_cell.length_c   1.000
_cell.angle_alpha   90.00
_cell.angle_beta   90.00
_cell.angle_gamma   90.00
#
_symmetry.space_group_name_H-M   'P 1'
#
loop_
_entity.id
_entity.type
_entity.pdbx_description
1 polymer ?
#
loop_
_entity_poly.entity_id
_entity_poly.type
_entity_poly.pdbx_seq_one_letter_code
_entity_poly.pdbx_strand_id
1 'polypeptide(L)'
;MELALKGQQLGFAAYNSGSGSLTVIEESIHRAYLNKLVGEEGLRIVECIPDEEITDEKLAELTGISLNTVRRTLYLLYEHRLAIYRRKRDPDSGWLTYLWQLCPENFEKALESEAKRLLRKLDERLAYERENIFYACTEGCARFIFDEASEANFVCPFCQGSLEYMENAKVVDTIERQMEELRSCL
;
A
#
# COMPACT_ATOMS: atom_id res chain seq x y z
N MET A 1 14.63 37.63 20.38
CA MET A 1 13.50 37.79 19.44
C MET A 1 13.20 36.38 18.93
N GLU A 2 12.36 35.66 19.68
CA GLU A 2 11.97 34.27 19.49
C GLU A 2 10.79 34.23 18.51
N LEU A 3 10.98 33.64 17.34
CA LEU A 3 9.90 33.32 16.43
C LEU A 3 9.42 31.89 16.74
N ALA A 4 8.31 31.81 17.46
CA ALA A 4 7.58 30.59 17.76
C ALA A 4 7.04 29.99 16.48
N LEU A 5 7.58 28.82 16.08
CA LEU A 5 6.99 27.92 15.12
C LEU A 5 5.77 27.23 15.77
N LYS A 6 4.60 27.82 15.59
CA LYS A 6 3.34 27.12 15.81
C LYS A 6 3.14 26.11 14.67
N GLY A 7 3.48 24.84 14.94
CA GLY A 7 3.01 23.71 14.15
C GLY A 7 1.48 23.62 14.23
N GLN A 8 0.81 24.00 13.17
CA GLN A 8 -0.61 23.67 13.00
C GLN A 8 -0.70 22.20 12.59
N GLN A 9 -1.13 21.37 13.53
CA GLN A 9 -1.69 20.07 13.25
C GLN A 9 -3.01 20.30 12.49
N LEU A 10 -2.98 20.07 11.19
CA LEU A 10 -4.13 20.23 10.32
C LEU A 10 -4.57 18.86 9.79
N GLY A 11 -5.78 18.50 10.07
CA GLY A 11 -6.63 17.84 9.09
C GLY A 11 -7.08 16.40 9.32
N PHE A 12 -6.57 15.64 10.32
CA PHE A 12 -7.15 14.32 10.65
C PHE A 12 -8.06 14.33 11.90
N ALA A 13 -8.34 15.51 12.46
CA ALA A 13 -9.03 15.65 13.76
C ALA A 13 -10.56 15.71 13.67
N ALA A 14 -11.19 15.58 12.51
CA ALA A 14 -12.64 15.79 12.36
C ALA A 14 -13.48 14.53 12.17
N TYR A 15 -12.87 13.33 12.24
CA TYR A 15 -13.67 12.08 12.23
C TYR A 15 -13.55 11.36 13.58
N ASN A 16 -14.00 12.03 14.66
CA ASN A 16 -13.99 11.43 15.98
C ASN A 16 -15.34 11.53 16.67
N SER A 17 -16.08 10.42 16.64
CA SER A 17 -17.08 10.13 17.65
C SER A 17 -17.08 8.63 17.96
N GLY A 18 -16.23 8.24 18.95
CA GLY A 18 -16.39 7.00 19.68
C GLY A 18 -15.14 6.12 19.80
N SER A 19 -14.60 6.07 21.02
CA SER A 19 -13.62 5.13 21.60
C SER A 19 -12.17 5.22 21.13
N GLY A 20 -11.34 5.81 21.99
CA GLY A 20 -9.95 6.21 21.77
C GLY A 20 -8.88 5.11 21.62
N SER A 21 -9.22 3.84 21.39
CA SER A 21 -8.25 2.76 21.17
C SER A 21 -8.31 2.20 19.75
N LEU A 22 -9.47 2.15 19.13
CA LEU A 22 -9.66 1.68 17.75
C LEU A 22 -9.19 2.73 16.73
N THR A 23 -9.41 4.01 16.99
CA THR A 23 -9.04 5.12 16.11
C THR A 23 -7.55 5.20 15.82
N VAL A 24 -6.67 4.94 16.79
CA VAL A 24 -5.20 4.98 16.59
C VAL A 24 -4.72 3.82 15.69
N ILE A 25 -5.37 2.66 15.78
CA ILE A 25 -5.04 1.49 14.94
C ILE A 25 -5.55 1.74 13.51
N GLU A 26 -6.76 2.27 13.35
CA GLU A 26 -7.34 2.63 12.06
C GLU A 26 -6.51 3.71 11.35
N GLU A 27 -6.11 4.77 12.03
CA GLU A 27 -5.20 5.79 11.49
C GLU A 27 -3.86 5.20 11.06
N SER A 28 -3.31 4.27 11.83
CA SER A 28 -2.05 3.57 11.51
C SER A 28 -2.17 2.72 10.25
N ILE A 29 -3.27 1.99 10.09
CA ILE A 29 -3.53 1.14 8.91
C ILE A 29 -3.75 2.00 7.66
N HIS A 30 -4.56 3.05 7.74
CA HIS A 30 -4.79 3.98 6.65
C HIS A 30 -3.48 4.63 6.19
N ARG A 31 -2.67 5.08 7.15
CA ARG A 31 -1.36 5.68 6.87
C ARG A 31 -0.41 4.70 6.19
N ALA A 32 -0.34 3.45 6.67
CA ALA A 32 0.49 2.41 6.07
C ALA A 32 0.04 2.07 4.64
N TYR A 33 -1.26 2.00 4.41
CA TYR A 33 -1.83 1.79 3.08
C TYR A 33 -1.51 2.94 2.12
N LEU A 34 -1.73 4.19 2.55
CA LEU A 34 -1.39 5.36 1.77
C LEU A 34 0.11 5.43 1.47
N ASN A 35 0.96 5.19 2.46
CA ASN A 35 2.41 5.17 2.24
C ASN A 35 2.83 4.12 1.21
N LYS A 36 2.22 2.94 1.23
CA LYS A 36 2.43 1.89 0.22
C LYS A 36 1.97 2.33 -1.18
N LEU A 37 0.88 3.08 -1.25
CA LEU A 37 0.27 3.51 -2.51
C LEU A 37 1.04 4.68 -3.15
N VAL A 38 1.32 5.72 -2.40
CA VAL A 38 1.84 7.00 -2.91
C VAL A 38 3.28 7.30 -2.47
N GLY A 39 3.85 6.51 -1.55
CA GLY A 39 5.18 6.73 -0.96
C GLY A 39 5.21 7.86 0.07
N GLU A 40 6.38 8.09 0.69
CA GLU A 40 6.52 9.08 1.77
C GLU A 40 6.21 10.52 1.33
N GLU A 41 6.67 10.94 0.15
CA GLU A 41 6.35 12.27 -0.38
C GLU A 41 4.86 12.42 -0.66
N GLY A 42 4.25 11.37 -1.24
CA GLY A 42 2.82 11.33 -1.50
C GLY A 42 2.00 11.36 -0.21
N LEU A 43 2.44 10.68 0.83
CA LEU A 43 1.78 10.70 2.13
C LEU A 43 1.77 12.12 2.73
N ARG A 44 2.89 12.85 2.67
CA ARG A 44 2.96 14.26 3.10
C ARG A 44 2.01 15.15 2.30
N ILE A 45 1.84 14.88 1.00
CA ILE A 45 0.86 15.59 0.17
C ILE A 45 -0.56 15.31 0.68
N VAL A 46 -0.92 14.05 0.90
CA VAL A 46 -2.26 13.66 1.39
C VAL A 46 -2.57 14.31 2.74
N GLU A 47 -1.61 14.34 3.66
CA GLU A 47 -1.75 14.97 4.99
C GLU A 47 -1.96 16.48 4.93
N CYS A 48 -1.59 17.12 3.83
CA CYS A 48 -1.77 18.56 3.60
C CYS A 48 -3.02 18.91 2.78
N ILE A 49 -3.76 17.93 2.25
CA ILE A 49 -5.00 18.19 1.52
C ILE A 49 -6.09 18.58 2.54
N PRO A 50 -6.69 19.78 2.41
CA PRO A 50 -7.77 20.20 3.30
C PRO A 50 -9.08 19.45 2.96
N ASP A 51 -10.06 19.55 3.85
CA ASP A 51 -11.41 19.02 3.61
C ASP A 51 -12.13 19.74 2.44
N GLU A 52 -11.69 20.97 2.15
CA GLU A 52 -12.19 21.77 1.03
C GLU A 52 -11.42 21.45 -0.26
N GLU A 53 -12.00 21.88 -1.39
CA GLU A 53 -11.35 21.73 -2.69
C GLU A 53 -10.05 22.56 -2.79
N ILE A 54 -9.00 21.96 -3.33
CA ILE A 54 -7.68 22.59 -3.49
C ILE A 54 -7.15 22.36 -4.91
N THR A 55 -6.36 23.31 -5.43
CA THR A 55 -5.64 23.14 -6.70
C THR A 55 -4.31 22.43 -6.49
N ASP A 56 -3.83 21.75 -7.53
CA ASP A 56 -2.52 21.10 -7.54
C ASP A 56 -1.37 22.10 -7.34
N GLU A 57 -1.47 23.31 -7.91
CA GLU A 57 -0.49 24.38 -7.71
C GLU A 57 -0.44 24.82 -6.23
N LYS A 58 -1.62 25.05 -5.63
CA LYS A 58 -1.68 25.48 -4.23
C LYS A 58 -1.14 24.42 -3.29
N LEU A 59 -1.41 23.16 -3.59
CA LEU A 59 -0.92 22.04 -2.82
C LEU A 59 0.61 21.88 -2.96
N ALA A 60 1.17 22.16 -4.14
CA ALA A 60 2.61 22.20 -4.34
C ALA A 60 3.27 23.33 -3.56
N GLU A 61 2.65 24.51 -3.48
CA GLU A 61 3.11 25.63 -2.65
C GLU A 61 3.10 25.27 -1.15
N LEU A 62 2.01 24.66 -0.66
CA LEU A 62 1.86 24.30 0.75
C LEU A 62 2.85 23.21 1.19
N THR A 63 3.11 22.22 0.35
CA THR A 63 3.98 21.10 0.68
C THR A 63 5.45 21.34 0.38
N GLY A 64 5.77 22.31 -0.49
CA GLY A 64 7.09 22.52 -1.05
C GLY A 64 7.55 21.38 -1.98
N ILE A 65 6.64 20.50 -2.40
CA ILE A 65 6.90 19.36 -3.27
C ILE A 65 6.65 19.78 -4.73
N SER A 66 7.40 19.20 -5.66
CA SER A 66 7.27 19.54 -7.07
C SER A 66 5.84 19.31 -7.60
N LEU A 67 5.35 20.21 -8.44
CA LEU A 67 4.01 20.12 -9.05
C LEU A 67 3.79 18.79 -9.78
N ASN A 68 4.83 18.23 -10.40
CA ASN A 68 4.75 16.94 -11.09
C ASN A 68 4.51 15.80 -10.10
N THR A 69 5.18 15.80 -8.94
CA THR A 69 4.97 14.80 -7.88
C THR A 69 3.56 14.93 -7.31
N VAL A 70 3.10 16.16 -7.04
CA VAL A 70 1.75 16.44 -6.56
C VAL A 70 0.70 15.89 -7.54
N ARG A 71 0.82 16.21 -8.82
CA ARG A 71 -0.08 15.72 -9.87
C ARG A 71 -0.10 14.19 -9.93
N ARG A 72 1.09 13.56 -9.92
CA ARG A 72 1.20 12.09 -9.91
C ARG A 72 0.49 11.47 -8.71
N THR A 73 0.69 12.04 -7.53
CA THR A 73 0.04 11.57 -6.28
C THR A 73 -1.48 11.72 -6.38
N LEU A 74 -1.98 12.87 -6.81
CA LEU A 74 -3.42 13.13 -6.95
C LEU A 74 -4.07 12.19 -7.98
N TYR A 75 -3.40 11.91 -9.10
CA TYR A 75 -3.91 10.94 -10.08
C TYR A 75 -3.92 9.50 -9.54
N LEU A 76 -2.91 9.08 -8.77
CA LEU A 76 -2.91 7.77 -8.10
C LEU A 76 -4.08 7.65 -7.11
N LEU A 77 -4.33 8.69 -6.31
CA LEU A 77 -5.49 8.72 -5.41
C LEU A 77 -6.81 8.64 -6.19
N TYR A 78 -6.92 9.34 -7.31
CA TYR A 78 -8.10 9.31 -8.18
C TYR A 78 -8.34 7.92 -8.79
N GLU A 79 -7.30 7.26 -9.30
CA GLU A 79 -7.38 5.89 -9.83
C GLU A 79 -7.88 4.89 -8.78
N HIS A 80 -7.48 5.10 -7.52
CA HIS A 80 -7.94 4.30 -6.37
C HIS A 80 -9.25 4.81 -5.75
N ARG A 81 -9.89 5.81 -6.35
CA ARG A 81 -11.15 6.43 -5.88
C ARG A 81 -11.04 7.08 -4.49
N LEU A 82 -9.84 7.41 -4.06
CA LEU A 82 -9.56 8.10 -2.79
C LEU A 82 -9.59 9.62 -2.93
N ALA A 83 -9.61 10.12 -4.16
CA ALA A 83 -9.81 11.53 -4.47
C ALA A 83 -10.69 11.67 -5.70
N ILE A 84 -11.36 12.82 -5.77
CA ILE A 84 -12.12 13.27 -6.96
C ILE A 84 -11.60 14.63 -7.38
N TYR A 85 -11.93 15.02 -8.60
CA TYR A 85 -11.69 16.37 -9.07
C TYR A 85 -12.87 16.91 -9.86
N ARG A 86 -13.02 18.24 -9.87
CA ARG A 86 -13.84 18.97 -10.82
C ARG A 86 -13.01 19.98 -11.59
N ARG A 87 -13.46 20.31 -12.78
CA ARG A 87 -12.82 21.31 -13.62
C ARG A 87 -13.55 22.64 -13.49
N LYS A 88 -12.80 23.69 -13.24
CA LYS A 88 -13.30 25.07 -13.27
C LYS A 88 -12.63 25.78 -14.44
N ARG A 89 -13.42 26.35 -15.32
CA ARG A 89 -12.92 27.17 -16.42
C ARG A 89 -12.91 28.63 -15.98
N ASP A 90 -11.77 29.27 -16.14
CA ASP A 90 -11.66 30.72 -15.95
C ASP A 90 -12.41 31.42 -17.08
N PRO A 91 -13.35 32.35 -16.77
CA PRO A 91 -14.18 33.00 -17.78
C PRO A 91 -13.39 33.94 -18.67
N ASP A 92 -12.31 34.55 -18.19
CA ASP A 92 -11.54 35.59 -18.93
C ASP A 92 -10.42 34.97 -19.74
N SER A 93 -9.64 34.05 -19.17
CA SER A 93 -8.49 33.42 -19.82
C SER A 93 -8.85 32.13 -20.55
N GLY A 94 -9.97 31.50 -20.22
CA GLY A 94 -10.39 30.19 -20.74
C GLY A 94 -9.60 29.00 -20.18
N TRP A 95 -8.66 29.23 -19.26
CA TRP A 95 -7.86 28.18 -18.64
C TRP A 95 -8.69 27.24 -17.79
N LEU A 96 -8.29 25.94 -17.78
CA LEU A 96 -8.92 24.91 -16.96
C LEU A 96 -8.09 24.69 -15.71
N THR A 97 -8.70 24.91 -14.56
CA THR A 97 -8.15 24.59 -13.24
C THR A 97 -8.80 23.34 -12.71
N TYR A 98 -8.01 22.43 -12.17
CA TYR A 98 -8.48 21.22 -11.50
C TYR A 98 -8.57 21.48 -9.99
N LEU A 99 -9.74 21.26 -9.44
CA LEU A 99 -10.03 21.36 -8.00
C LEU A 99 -10.18 19.95 -7.44
N TRP A 100 -9.32 19.59 -6.53
CA TRP A 100 -9.20 18.25 -5.95
C TRP A 100 -9.79 18.20 -4.57
N GLN A 101 -10.40 17.06 -4.24
CA GLN A 101 -10.94 16.76 -2.92
C GLN A 101 -10.73 15.29 -2.59
N LEU A 102 -10.39 14.98 -1.32
CA LEU A 102 -10.34 13.59 -0.83
C LEU A 102 -11.74 13.03 -0.64
N CYS A 103 -11.85 11.70 -0.72
CA CYS A 103 -13.06 10.93 -0.44
C CYS A 103 -12.79 9.98 0.75
N PRO A 104 -12.84 10.48 2.00
CA PRO A 104 -12.53 9.67 3.19
C PRO A 104 -13.38 8.42 3.31
N GLU A 105 -14.64 8.49 2.87
CA GLU A 105 -15.62 7.40 2.88
C GLU A 105 -15.23 6.19 2.01
N ASN A 106 -14.27 6.37 1.13
CA ASN A 106 -13.79 5.30 0.25
C ASN A 106 -12.56 4.56 0.79
N PHE A 107 -11.93 5.06 1.86
CA PHE A 107 -10.71 4.45 2.40
C PHE A 107 -10.95 3.04 2.93
N GLU A 108 -12.02 2.82 3.68
CA GLU A 108 -12.38 1.50 4.20
C GLU A 108 -12.61 0.49 3.08
N LYS A 109 -13.36 0.89 2.04
CA LYS A 109 -13.60 0.04 0.86
C LYS A 109 -12.31 -0.30 0.11
N ALA A 110 -11.38 0.66 0.03
CA ALA A 110 -10.08 0.45 -0.61
C ALA A 110 -9.22 -0.53 0.20
N LEU A 111 -9.21 -0.41 1.53
CA LEU A 111 -8.52 -1.35 2.43
C LEU A 111 -9.11 -2.75 2.34
N GLU A 112 -10.43 -2.87 2.39
CA GLU A 112 -11.12 -4.16 2.24
C GLU A 112 -10.80 -4.83 0.89
N SER A 113 -10.78 -4.05 -0.20
CA SER A 113 -10.42 -4.54 -1.53
C SER A 113 -8.97 -5.03 -1.58
N GLU A 114 -8.03 -4.30 -0.95
CA GLU A 114 -6.62 -4.69 -0.87
C GLU A 114 -6.44 -5.94 0.00
N ALA A 115 -7.11 -6.04 1.13
CA ALA A 115 -7.08 -7.22 1.99
C ALA A 115 -7.61 -8.47 1.26
N LYS A 116 -8.72 -8.35 0.53
CA LYS A 116 -9.24 -9.43 -0.33
C LYS A 116 -8.25 -9.83 -1.43
N ARG A 117 -7.53 -8.87 -2.00
CA ARG A 117 -6.48 -9.12 -2.99
C ARG A 117 -5.29 -9.87 -2.39
N LEU A 118 -4.88 -9.50 -1.18
CA LEU A 118 -3.82 -10.18 -0.44
C LEU A 118 -4.22 -11.60 -0.06
N LEU A 119 -5.44 -11.81 0.44
CA LEU A 119 -5.96 -13.13 0.76
C LEU A 119 -5.92 -14.06 -0.45
N ARG A 120 -6.33 -13.60 -1.63
CA ARG A 120 -6.24 -14.42 -2.86
C ARG A 120 -4.81 -14.83 -3.19
N LYS A 121 -3.86 -13.90 -3.08
CA LYS A 121 -2.43 -14.20 -3.32
C LYS A 121 -1.86 -15.19 -2.30
N LEU A 122 -2.27 -15.07 -1.04
CA LEU A 122 -1.86 -16.01 0.02
C LEU A 122 -2.49 -17.39 -0.22
N ASP A 123 -3.74 -17.45 -0.67
CA ASP A 123 -4.43 -18.70 -1.00
C ASP A 123 -3.76 -19.42 -2.19
N GLU A 124 -3.44 -18.69 -3.27
CA GLU A 124 -2.67 -19.21 -4.40
C GLU A 124 -1.29 -19.73 -3.95
N ARG A 125 -0.63 -18.99 -3.05
CA ARG A 125 0.66 -19.40 -2.52
C ARG A 125 0.55 -20.62 -1.62
N LEU A 126 -0.48 -20.69 -0.79
CA LEU A 126 -0.76 -21.84 0.08
C LEU A 126 -1.02 -23.10 -0.72
N ALA A 127 -1.84 -23.00 -1.78
CA ALA A 127 -2.09 -24.09 -2.69
C ALA A 127 -0.79 -24.61 -3.32
N TYR A 128 0.04 -23.70 -3.83
CA TYR A 128 1.35 -24.03 -4.39
C TYR A 128 2.28 -24.73 -3.39
N GLU A 129 2.32 -24.27 -2.13
CA GLU A 129 3.13 -24.92 -1.08
C GLU A 129 2.61 -26.32 -0.72
N ARG A 130 1.30 -26.55 -0.76
CA ARG A 130 0.69 -27.85 -0.42
C ARG A 130 0.76 -28.87 -1.54
N GLU A 131 0.72 -28.41 -2.78
CA GLU A 131 0.71 -29.28 -3.96
C GLU A 131 2.10 -29.74 -4.38
N ASN A 132 3.16 -29.07 -3.92
CA ASN A 132 4.52 -29.33 -4.37
C ASN A 132 5.44 -29.83 -3.23
N ILE A 133 6.37 -30.68 -3.61
CA ILE A 133 7.49 -31.11 -2.78
C ILE A 133 8.71 -30.29 -3.18
N PHE A 134 9.42 -29.76 -2.20
CA PHE A 134 10.51 -28.81 -2.41
C PHE A 134 11.88 -29.39 -2.10
N TYR A 135 12.84 -28.99 -2.89
CA TYR A 135 14.26 -29.24 -2.71
C TYR A 135 15.03 -27.93 -2.69
N ALA A 136 15.91 -27.75 -1.73
CA ALA A 136 16.71 -26.52 -1.58
C ALA A 136 18.20 -26.84 -1.82
N CYS A 137 18.89 -25.88 -2.42
CA CYS A 137 20.34 -25.98 -2.57
C CYS A 137 21.04 -25.87 -1.21
N THR A 138 21.99 -26.76 -0.91
CA THR A 138 22.79 -26.75 0.32
C THR A 138 23.58 -25.45 0.49
N GLU A 139 23.97 -24.81 -0.61
CA GLU A 139 24.65 -23.53 -0.63
C GLU A 139 23.70 -22.31 -0.62
N GLY A 140 22.37 -22.55 -0.49
CA GLY A 140 21.37 -21.50 -0.37
C GLY A 140 21.05 -20.73 -1.66
N CYS A 141 21.40 -21.23 -2.84
CA CYS A 141 21.18 -20.53 -4.11
C CYS A 141 19.71 -20.35 -4.45
N ALA A 142 18.91 -21.44 -4.37
CA ALA A 142 17.49 -21.43 -4.76
C ALA A 142 16.76 -22.65 -4.21
N ARG A 143 15.43 -22.62 -4.34
CA ARG A 143 14.52 -23.72 -4.03
C ARG A 143 13.82 -24.14 -5.32
N PHE A 144 13.65 -25.44 -5.52
CA PHE A 144 13.07 -26.08 -6.71
C PHE A 144 11.92 -26.99 -6.28
N ILE A 145 10.94 -27.17 -7.14
CA ILE A 145 9.95 -28.24 -6.99
C ILE A 145 10.58 -29.58 -7.39
N PHE A 146 9.95 -30.70 -6.98
CA PHE A 146 10.46 -32.06 -7.24
C PHE A 146 10.75 -32.29 -8.72
N ASP A 147 9.87 -31.86 -9.63
CA ASP A 147 10.03 -32.09 -11.07
C ASP A 147 11.29 -31.40 -11.60
N GLU A 148 11.48 -30.11 -11.25
CA GLU A 148 12.68 -29.34 -11.62
C GLU A 148 13.95 -29.93 -11.01
N ALA A 149 13.91 -30.34 -9.75
CA ALA A 149 15.04 -30.96 -9.07
C ALA A 149 15.41 -32.32 -9.70
N SER A 150 14.41 -33.10 -10.07
CA SER A 150 14.58 -34.40 -10.75
C SER A 150 15.17 -34.25 -12.15
N GLU A 151 14.70 -33.28 -12.94
CA GLU A 151 15.27 -32.95 -14.25
C GLU A 151 16.74 -32.54 -14.16
N ALA A 152 17.10 -31.84 -13.08
CA ALA A 152 18.47 -31.42 -12.77
C ALA A 152 19.31 -32.53 -12.07
N ASN A 153 18.79 -33.77 -11.96
CA ASN A 153 19.43 -34.87 -11.22
C ASN A 153 19.82 -34.49 -9.78
N PHE A 154 19.00 -33.65 -9.12
CA PHE A 154 19.23 -33.10 -7.76
C PHE A 154 20.56 -32.36 -7.59
N VAL A 155 21.05 -31.72 -8.68
CA VAL A 155 22.22 -30.85 -8.67
C VAL A 155 21.78 -29.42 -8.98
N CYS A 156 22.23 -28.48 -8.17
CA CYS A 156 21.91 -27.07 -8.32
C CYS A 156 22.48 -26.50 -9.63
N PRO A 157 21.66 -25.93 -10.53
CA PRO A 157 22.15 -25.40 -11.81
C PRO A 157 23.03 -24.15 -11.64
N PHE A 158 23.01 -23.49 -10.47
CA PHE A 158 23.78 -22.28 -10.22
C PHE A 158 25.16 -22.53 -9.65
N CYS A 159 25.29 -23.45 -8.69
CA CYS A 159 26.56 -23.69 -7.99
C CYS A 159 27.08 -25.14 -8.09
N GLN A 160 26.34 -26.04 -8.71
CA GLN A 160 26.65 -27.48 -8.82
C GLN A 160 26.62 -28.22 -7.46
N GLY A 161 26.11 -27.57 -6.40
CA GLY A 161 25.89 -28.22 -5.11
C GLY A 161 24.67 -29.15 -5.12
N SER A 162 24.49 -29.99 -4.10
CA SER A 162 23.34 -30.89 -4.00
C SER A 162 22.05 -30.14 -3.68
N LEU A 163 20.95 -30.67 -4.19
CA LEU A 163 19.59 -30.26 -3.82
C LEU A 163 19.06 -31.27 -2.81
N GLU A 164 18.72 -30.81 -1.60
CA GLU A 164 18.18 -31.66 -0.53
C GLU A 164 16.71 -31.33 -0.29
N TYR A 165 15.98 -32.36 0.15
CA TYR A 165 14.56 -32.20 0.52
C TYR A 165 14.39 -31.10 1.55
N MET A 166 13.44 -30.20 1.30
CA MET A 166 13.12 -29.10 2.20
C MET A 166 11.68 -29.25 2.71
N GLU A 167 11.55 -29.47 4.00
CA GLU A 167 10.24 -29.42 4.64
C GLU A 167 9.70 -27.99 4.67
N ASN A 168 8.48 -27.80 4.16
CA ASN A 168 7.84 -26.49 4.08
C ASN A 168 6.69 -26.29 5.06
N ALA A 169 6.50 -27.17 6.05
CA ALA A 169 5.43 -27.09 7.05
C ALA A 169 5.37 -25.71 7.74
N LYS A 170 6.54 -25.17 8.12
CA LYS A 170 6.62 -23.83 8.75
C LYS A 170 6.17 -22.69 7.83
N VAL A 171 6.36 -22.84 6.53
CA VAL A 171 5.91 -21.86 5.53
C VAL A 171 4.39 -21.92 5.40
N VAL A 172 3.83 -23.12 5.33
CA VAL A 172 2.38 -23.36 5.31
C VAL A 172 1.72 -22.77 6.55
N ASP A 173 2.20 -23.12 7.75
CA ASP A 173 1.68 -22.60 9.03
C ASP A 173 1.74 -21.05 9.09
N THR A 174 2.80 -20.48 8.56
CA THR A 174 2.96 -19.00 8.54
C THR A 174 1.93 -18.36 7.64
N ILE A 175 1.72 -18.91 6.43
CA ILE A 175 0.72 -18.39 5.47
C ILE A 175 -0.68 -18.52 6.06
N GLU A 176 -1.02 -19.67 6.64
CA GLU A 176 -2.33 -19.92 7.25
C GLU A 176 -2.63 -18.92 8.38
N ARG A 177 -1.66 -18.68 9.27
CA ARG A 177 -1.78 -17.69 10.33
C ARG A 177 -1.99 -16.28 9.78
N GLN A 178 -1.22 -15.87 8.77
CA GLN A 178 -1.38 -14.56 8.13
C GLN A 178 -2.76 -14.40 7.48
N MET A 179 -3.27 -15.46 6.86
CA MET A 179 -4.62 -15.47 6.29
C MET A 179 -5.70 -15.33 7.35
N GLU A 180 -5.54 -16.00 8.50
CA GLU A 180 -6.48 -15.91 9.62
C GLU A 180 -6.49 -14.50 10.22
N GLU A 181 -5.31 -13.91 10.46
CA GLU A 181 -5.16 -12.54 10.94
C GLU A 181 -5.84 -11.54 9.97
N LEU A 182 -5.63 -11.67 8.65
CA LEU A 182 -6.30 -10.82 7.66
C LEU A 182 -7.82 -10.99 7.62
N ARG A 183 -8.32 -12.23 7.79
CA ARG A 183 -9.77 -12.50 7.83
C ARG A 183 -10.42 -11.92 9.07
N SER A 184 -9.72 -11.88 10.19
CA SER A 184 -10.24 -11.28 11.43
C SER A 184 -10.34 -9.76 11.37
N CYS A 185 -9.66 -9.12 10.42
CA CYS A 185 -9.70 -7.67 10.20
C CYS A 185 -10.73 -7.22 9.14
N LEU A 186 -11.44 -8.16 8.47
CA LEU A 186 -12.45 -7.91 7.44
C LEU A 186 -13.87 -8.04 7.98
#